data_1c5a9a503c184d26a277f6ac61276eab
#
_entry.id   1c5a9a503c184d26a277f6ac61276eab
#
_cell.length_a   1.000
_cell.length_b   1.000
_cell.length_c   1.000
_cell.angle_alpha   90.00
_cell.angle_beta   90.00
_cell.angle_gamma   90.00
#
_symmetry.space_group_name_H-M   'P 1'
#
loop_
_entity.id
_entity.type
_entity.pdbx_description
1 polymer ?
#
loop_
_entity_poly.entity_id
_entity_poly.type
_entity_poly.pdbx_seq_one_letter_code
_entity_poly.pdbx_strand_id
1 'polypeptide(L)'
;MRRILTVMMVLLAASTAQIVQAQTRIGLEIGSRPDPLALEDVHGGSIDLGEVIGHQPVLLEFWATWCPKCRALHPEMVAAHAEFGDQVKFFGIAVGVGQNPRSVRRHLGKHPLPFPMLWDARGVAVRRFMVPVTSYVVILDGEGRVAYTGVDTEQDIRGALRRIVRDGQSAPGS
;
A
#
# COMPACT_ATOMS: atom_id res chain seq x y z
N MET A 1 34.48 -24.79 -47.78
CA MET A 1 33.79 -25.46 -46.72
C MET A 1 34.09 -24.89 -45.31
N ARG A 2 35.28 -24.31 -45.02
CA ARG A 2 35.62 -23.74 -43.67
C ARG A 2 34.89 -22.42 -43.33
N ARG A 3 34.44 -21.62 -44.30
CA ARG A 3 33.78 -20.31 -44.06
C ARG A 3 32.28 -20.43 -43.72
N ILE A 4 31.62 -21.53 -44.05
CA ILE A 4 30.20 -21.74 -43.79
C ILE A 4 29.96 -22.21 -42.36
N LEU A 5 30.91 -22.96 -41.75
CA LEU A 5 30.81 -23.39 -40.36
C LEU A 5 30.94 -22.25 -39.34
N THR A 6 31.71 -21.18 -39.70
CA THR A 6 31.95 -20.05 -38.79
C THR A 6 30.72 -19.13 -38.67
N VAL A 7 29.90 -19.03 -39.74
CA VAL A 7 28.69 -18.19 -39.73
C VAL A 7 27.55 -18.87 -39.00
N MET A 8 27.48 -20.21 -39.00
CA MET A 8 26.45 -20.95 -38.29
C MET A 8 26.65 -20.95 -36.75
N MET A 9 27.89 -20.79 -36.28
CA MET A 9 28.20 -20.79 -34.85
C MET A 9 27.93 -19.42 -34.20
N VAL A 10 27.88 -18.33 -34.96
CA VAL A 10 27.59 -16.97 -34.44
C VAL A 10 26.09 -16.72 -34.29
N LEU A 11 25.22 -17.43 -35.02
CA LEU A 11 23.77 -17.27 -34.95
C LEU A 11 23.11 -18.03 -33.77
N LEU A 12 23.83 -18.97 -33.12
CA LEU A 12 23.31 -19.73 -31.98
C LEU A 12 23.50 -19.02 -30.61
N ALA A 13 24.31 -17.94 -30.58
CA ALA A 13 24.63 -17.27 -29.31
C ALA A 13 23.67 -16.12 -28.95
N ALA A 14 22.65 -15.83 -29.76
CA ALA A 14 21.75 -14.68 -29.58
C ALA A 14 20.38 -15.04 -28.93
N SER A 15 20.18 -16.29 -28.52
CA SER A 15 18.97 -16.69 -27.79
C SER A 15 19.23 -16.85 -26.29
N THR A 16 19.82 -15.82 -25.66
CA THR A 16 19.69 -15.69 -24.22
C THR A 16 18.26 -15.29 -23.93
N ALA A 17 17.45 -16.29 -23.63
CA ALA A 17 16.10 -16.13 -23.12
C ALA A 17 16.14 -15.10 -21.99
N GLN A 18 15.50 -13.96 -22.19
CA GLN A 18 15.11 -13.08 -21.10
C GLN A 18 14.14 -13.89 -20.25
N ILE A 19 14.66 -14.51 -19.19
CA ILE A 19 13.84 -15.00 -18.09
C ILE A 19 13.29 -13.74 -17.45
N VAL A 20 12.12 -13.30 -17.93
CA VAL A 20 11.30 -12.34 -17.21
C VAL A 20 10.99 -13.04 -15.89
N GLN A 21 11.72 -12.65 -14.84
CA GLN A 21 11.36 -13.02 -13.49
C GLN A 21 9.96 -12.45 -13.27
N ALA A 22 8.96 -13.31 -13.35
CA ALA A 22 7.64 -13.03 -12.83
C ALA A 22 7.80 -12.90 -11.31
N GLN A 23 8.19 -11.71 -10.86
CA GLN A 23 8.11 -11.36 -9.45
C GLN A 23 6.65 -11.55 -9.07
N THR A 24 6.40 -12.41 -8.09
CA THR A 24 5.05 -12.60 -7.55
C THR A 24 4.62 -11.24 -7.02
N ARG A 25 3.82 -10.55 -7.81
CA ARG A 25 3.34 -9.20 -7.48
C ARG A 25 2.33 -9.34 -6.35
N ILE A 26 2.66 -8.84 -5.21
CA ILE A 26 1.80 -8.84 -4.04
C ILE A 26 1.09 -7.48 -4.01
N GLY A 27 -0.23 -7.49 -4.21
CA GLY A 27 -1.04 -6.27 -4.19
C GLY A 27 -0.98 -5.46 -5.49
N LEU A 28 -1.16 -4.15 -5.36
CA LEU A 28 -1.14 -3.22 -6.50
C LEU A 28 0.25 -3.05 -7.10
N GLU A 29 0.28 -2.83 -8.41
CA GLU A 29 1.52 -2.52 -9.13
C GLU A 29 2.03 -1.11 -8.79
N ILE A 30 3.34 -0.97 -8.53
CA ILE A 30 3.98 0.33 -8.34
C ILE A 30 3.77 1.20 -9.59
N GLY A 31 3.41 2.46 -9.41
CA GLY A 31 3.06 3.41 -10.47
C GLY A 31 1.61 3.34 -10.96
N SER A 32 0.84 2.30 -10.60
CA SER A 32 -0.59 2.23 -10.92
C SER A 32 -1.39 3.27 -10.12
N ARG A 33 -2.56 3.65 -10.62
CA ARG A 33 -3.51 4.55 -9.94
C ARG A 33 -4.80 3.78 -9.66
N PRO A 34 -5.04 3.35 -8.41
CA PRO A 34 -6.33 2.79 -8.05
C PRO A 34 -7.39 3.89 -8.04
N ASP A 35 -8.59 3.58 -8.55
CA ASP A 35 -9.70 4.53 -8.41
C ASP A 35 -10.04 4.71 -6.93
N PRO A 36 -10.23 5.94 -6.46
CA PRO A 36 -10.65 6.21 -5.10
C PRO A 36 -12.07 5.71 -4.85
N LEU A 37 -12.43 5.62 -3.58
CA LEU A 37 -13.77 5.20 -3.15
C LEU A 37 -14.10 5.86 -1.80
N ALA A 38 -15.39 6.00 -1.52
CA ALA A 38 -15.86 6.38 -0.20
C ALA A 38 -16.04 5.13 0.68
N LEU A 39 -15.66 5.25 1.95
CA LEU A 39 -15.85 4.22 2.97
C LEU A 39 -16.50 4.82 4.21
N GLU A 40 -17.23 3.99 4.94
CA GLU A 40 -17.74 4.36 6.25
C GLU A 40 -16.58 4.49 7.25
N ASP A 41 -16.64 5.49 8.11
CA ASP A 41 -15.84 5.55 9.31
C ASP A 41 -16.40 4.56 10.34
N VAL A 42 -15.57 3.97 11.18
CA VAL A 42 -16.03 3.04 12.23
C VAL A 42 -16.99 3.67 13.24
N HIS A 43 -17.14 4.99 13.27
CA HIS A 43 -18.08 5.74 14.11
C HIS A 43 -19.38 6.11 13.38
N GLY A 44 -19.54 5.76 12.08
CA GLY A 44 -20.74 5.95 11.29
C GLY A 44 -20.73 7.16 10.38
N GLY A 45 -19.60 7.89 10.28
CA GLY A 45 -19.38 8.89 9.23
C GLY A 45 -19.00 8.24 7.89
N SER A 46 -18.77 9.05 6.87
CA SER A 46 -18.23 8.62 5.58
C SER A 46 -17.02 9.47 5.23
N ILE A 47 -15.98 8.84 4.70
CA ILE A 47 -14.78 9.51 4.16
C ILE A 47 -14.64 9.12 2.71
N ASP A 48 -14.63 10.12 1.82
CA ASP A 48 -14.30 9.93 0.42
C ASP A 48 -12.76 10.04 0.25
N LEU A 49 -12.13 8.91 -0.05
CA LEU A 49 -10.69 8.90 -0.32
C LEU A 49 -10.32 9.68 -1.60
N GLY A 50 -11.30 9.98 -2.48
CA GLY A 50 -11.09 10.84 -3.65
C GLY A 50 -10.77 12.29 -3.30
N GLU A 51 -11.15 12.75 -2.11
CA GLU A 51 -10.82 14.11 -1.65
C GLU A 51 -9.35 14.25 -1.20
N VAL A 52 -8.63 13.14 -1.04
CA VAL A 52 -7.23 13.14 -0.57
C VAL A 52 -6.27 12.46 -1.54
N ILE A 53 -6.67 11.35 -2.17
CA ILE A 53 -5.84 10.65 -3.17
C ILE A 53 -5.68 11.51 -4.42
N GLY A 54 -4.43 11.75 -4.81
CA GLY A 54 -4.09 12.61 -5.94
C GLY A 54 -3.94 14.10 -5.58
N HIS A 55 -4.09 14.45 -4.30
CA HIS A 55 -3.90 15.81 -3.79
C HIS A 55 -2.76 15.89 -2.78
N GLN A 56 -2.45 14.79 -2.11
CA GLN A 56 -1.34 14.64 -1.17
C GLN A 56 -1.00 13.16 -1.03
N PRO A 57 0.18 12.80 -0.50
CA PRO A 57 0.51 11.40 -0.22
C PRO A 57 -0.46 10.79 0.80
N VAL A 58 -0.81 9.51 0.57
CA VAL A 58 -1.76 8.78 1.42
C VAL A 58 -1.18 7.41 1.78
N LEU A 59 -1.24 7.03 3.06
CA LEU A 59 -0.94 5.69 3.52
C LEU A 59 -2.23 5.00 3.96
N LEU A 60 -2.47 3.80 3.44
CA LEU A 60 -3.58 2.92 3.81
C LEU A 60 -3.03 1.63 4.42
N GLU A 61 -3.46 1.28 5.64
CA GLU A 61 -3.21 -0.02 6.26
C GLU A 61 -4.48 -0.86 6.24
N PHE A 62 -4.43 -2.06 5.65
CA PHE A 62 -5.53 -3.03 5.70
C PHE A 62 -5.32 -4.01 6.85
N TRP A 63 -6.20 -3.98 7.84
CA TRP A 63 -6.00 -4.67 9.11
C TRP A 63 -7.28 -5.29 9.69
N ALA A 64 -7.10 -6.10 10.76
CA ALA A 64 -8.20 -6.63 11.55
C ALA A 64 -7.83 -6.78 13.03
N THR A 65 -8.85 -6.75 13.90
CA THR A 65 -8.65 -6.89 15.36
C THR A 65 -8.07 -8.25 15.76
N TRP A 66 -8.29 -9.27 14.97
CA TRP A 66 -7.78 -10.64 15.17
C TRP A 66 -6.41 -10.88 14.51
N CYS A 67 -5.84 -9.91 13.80
CA CYS A 67 -4.59 -10.04 13.05
C CYS A 67 -3.37 -9.80 13.97
N PRO A 68 -2.57 -10.81 14.32
CA PRO A 68 -1.40 -10.63 15.18
C PRO A 68 -0.28 -9.81 14.51
N LYS A 69 -0.10 -9.94 13.19
CA LYS A 69 0.88 -9.20 12.42
C LYS A 69 0.54 -7.71 12.36
N CYS A 70 -0.74 -7.35 12.21
CA CYS A 70 -1.20 -5.96 12.27
C CYS A 70 -0.85 -5.34 13.63
N ARG A 71 -1.13 -6.06 14.72
CA ARG A 71 -0.80 -5.60 16.07
C ARG A 71 0.71 -5.40 16.27
N ALA A 72 1.54 -6.26 15.69
CA ALA A 72 2.99 -6.11 15.72
C ALA A 72 3.48 -4.93 14.87
N LEU A 73 2.75 -4.56 13.80
CA LEU A 73 3.05 -3.43 12.93
C LEU A 73 2.61 -2.08 13.53
N HIS A 74 1.61 -2.05 14.42
CA HIS A 74 1.05 -0.80 14.96
C HIS A 74 2.08 0.15 15.59
N PRO A 75 3.12 -0.28 16.33
CA PRO A 75 4.16 0.64 16.84
C PRO A 75 4.88 1.39 15.70
N GLU A 76 5.17 0.72 14.58
CA GLU A 76 5.78 1.36 13.40
C GLU A 76 4.80 2.33 12.74
N MET A 77 3.52 1.99 12.65
CA MET A 77 2.48 2.88 12.13
C MET A 77 2.33 4.15 12.97
N VAL A 78 2.37 4.02 14.30
CA VAL A 78 2.33 5.17 15.22
C VAL A 78 3.57 6.05 15.06
N ALA A 79 4.77 5.44 14.98
CA ALA A 79 6.02 6.16 14.75
C ALA A 79 6.04 6.87 13.38
N ALA A 80 5.57 6.19 12.34
CA ALA A 80 5.44 6.77 11.00
C ALA A 80 4.46 7.96 10.97
N HIS A 81 3.32 7.84 11.65
CA HIS A 81 2.38 8.95 11.76
C HIS A 81 2.95 10.13 12.55
N ALA A 82 3.68 9.88 13.63
CA ALA A 82 4.33 10.94 14.40
C ALA A 82 5.40 11.71 13.58
N GLU A 83 6.10 11.02 12.67
CA GLU A 83 7.15 11.62 11.82
C GLU A 83 6.56 12.33 10.58
N PHE A 84 5.48 11.79 9.97
CA PHE A 84 4.99 12.22 8.64
C PHE A 84 3.53 12.69 8.61
N GLY A 85 2.77 12.64 9.70
CA GLY A 85 1.34 12.91 9.73
C GLY A 85 0.92 14.30 9.25
N ASP A 86 1.82 15.28 9.27
CA ASP A 86 1.59 16.62 8.74
C ASP A 86 1.72 16.68 7.20
N GLN A 87 2.38 15.70 6.57
CA GLN A 87 2.69 15.68 5.13
C GLN A 87 2.00 14.54 4.40
N VAL A 88 1.55 13.53 5.12
CA VAL A 88 0.94 12.30 4.59
C VAL A 88 -0.36 12.03 5.33
N LYS A 89 -1.44 11.73 4.62
CA LYS A 89 -2.69 11.27 5.26
C LYS A 89 -2.62 9.78 5.53
N PHE A 90 -2.95 9.40 6.75
CA PHE A 90 -2.99 8.01 7.21
C PHE A 90 -4.43 7.57 7.41
N PHE A 91 -4.75 6.36 6.96
CA PHE A 91 -6.02 5.70 7.24
C PHE A 91 -5.77 4.22 7.54
N GLY A 92 -6.42 3.70 8.57
CA GLY A 92 -6.57 2.27 8.75
C GLY A 92 -7.89 1.82 8.11
N ILE A 93 -7.86 0.73 7.35
CA ILE A 93 -9.05 0.13 6.75
C ILE A 93 -9.29 -1.22 7.44
N ALA A 94 -10.28 -1.25 8.33
CA ALA A 94 -10.69 -2.47 9.01
C ALA A 94 -11.50 -3.35 8.05
N VAL A 95 -10.95 -4.53 7.69
CA VAL A 95 -11.62 -5.47 6.78
C VAL A 95 -12.83 -6.13 7.44
N GLY A 96 -13.94 -6.31 6.72
CA GLY A 96 -15.22 -6.79 7.22
C GLY A 96 -15.28 -8.29 7.58
N VAL A 97 -14.14 -8.99 7.65
CA VAL A 97 -14.08 -10.43 7.89
C VAL A 97 -13.88 -10.73 9.38
N GLY A 98 -14.79 -11.50 9.98
CA GLY A 98 -14.68 -11.97 11.37
C GLY A 98 -14.76 -10.88 12.44
N GLN A 99 -15.23 -9.68 12.09
CA GLN A 99 -15.38 -8.54 12.99
C GLN A 99 -16.52 -7.61 12.54
N ASN A 100 -16.80 -6.58 13.31
CA ASN A 100 -17.81 -5.56 13.00
C ASN A 100 -17.37 -4.21 13.61
N PRO A 101 -18.00 -3.08 13.24
CA PRO A 101 -17.60 -1.76 13.74
C PRO A 101 -17.55 -1.64 15.27
N ARG A 102 -18.46 -2.32 15.98
CA ARG A 102 -18.47 -2.32 17.46
C ARG A 102 -17.24 -3.01 18.05
N SER A 103 -16.81 -4.16 17.48
CA SER A 103 -15.61 -4.87 17.93
C SER A 103 -14.34 -4.08 17.59
N VAL A 104 -14.31 -3.42 16.43
CA VAL A 104 -13.20 -2.53 16.01
C VAL A 104 -13.07 -1.35 16.99
N ARG A 105 -14.16 -0.62 17.26
CA ARG A 105 -14.15 0.48 18.26
C ARG A 105 -13.68 0.03 19.63
N ARG A 106 -14.15 -1.14 20.10
CA ARG A 106 -13.69 -1.70 21.39
C ARG A 106 -12.20 -2.01 21.40
N HIS A 107 -11.66 -2.51 20.31
CA HIS A 107 -10.23 -2.77 20.15
C HIS A 107 -9.44 -1.46 20.18
N LEU A 108 -9.85 -0.45 19.41
CA LEU A 108 -9.21 0.87 19.35
C LEU A 108 -9.25 1.60 20.70
N GLY A 109 -10.30 1.39 21.52
CA GLY A 109 -10.36 1.92 22.89
C GLY A 109 -9.29 1.36 23.84
N LYS A 110 -8.70 0.20 23.49
CA LYS A 110 -7.58 -0.43 24.25
C LYS A 110 -6.23 -0.23 23.57
N HIS A 111 -6.23 -0.06 22.26
CA HIS A 111 -5.05 0.06 21.40
C HIS A 111 -5.28 1.22 20.41
N PRO A 112 -5.23 2.48 20.90
CA PRO A 112 -5.53 3.65 20.06
C PRO A 112 -4.50 3.82 18.95
N LEU A 113 -4.99 4.20 17.77
CA LEU A 113 -4.19 4.62 16.63
C LEU A 113 -4.47 6.11 16.35
N PRO A 114 -3.46 6.91 15.99
CA PRO A 114 -3.59 8.37 15.89
C PRO A 114 -4.18 8.86 14.56
N PHE A 115 -4.80 7.97 13.78
CA PHE A 115 -5.37 8.28 12.46
C PHE A 115 -6.77 7.66 12.28
N PRO A 116 -7.58 8.19 11.35
CA PRO A 116 -8.93 7.71 11.10
C PRO A 116 -8.99 6.23 10.72
N MET A 117 -10.08 5.58 11.18
CA MET A 117 -10.31 4.17 10.96
C MET A 117 -11.57 3.95 10.12
N LEU A 118 -11.41 3.45 8.91
CA LEU A 118 -12.46 3.17 7.96
C LEU A 118 -12.94 1.72 8.08
N TRP A 119 -14.17 1.48 7.65
CA TRP A 119 -14.82 0.18 7.69
C TRP A 119 -15.14 -0.33 6.28
N ASP A 120 -14.51 -1.40 5.88
CA ASP A 120 -14.77 -2.08 4.60
C ASP A 120 -15.71 -3.28 4.80
N ALA A 121 -16.99 -3.00 5.01
CA ALA A 121 -18.02 -4.00 5.31
C ALA A 121 -18.10 -5.14 4.28
N ARG A 122 -17.90 -4.84 3.01
CA ARG A 122 -18.12 -5.74 1.88
C ARG A 122 -16.84 -6.09 1.11
N GLY A 123 -15.69 -5.71 1.59
CA GLY A 123 -14.42 -5.93 0.92
C GLY A 123 -14.27 -5.14 -0.38
N VAL A 124 -14.92 -3.97 -0.49
CA VAL A 124 -14.82 -3.12 -1.69
C VAL A 124 -13.42 -2.55 -1.81
N ALA A 125 -12.88 -2.02 -0.71
CA ALA A 125 -11.51 -1.53 -0.66
C ALA A 125 -10.50 -2.67 -0.81
N VAL A 126 -10.72 -3.82 -0.14
CA VAL A 126 -9.89 -5.03 -0.30
C VAL A 126 -9.74 -5.41 -1.77
N ARG A 127 -10.82 -5.42 -2.55
CA ARG A 127 -10.76 -5.74 -3.98
C ARG A 127 -10.12 -4.62 -4.80
N ARG A 128 -10.45 -3.36 -4.52
CA ARG A 128 -9.93 -2.19 -5.24
C ARG A 128 -8.41 -2.07 -5.10
N PHE A 129 -7.90 -2.30 -3.91
CA PHE A 129 -6.47 -2.23 -3.61
C PHE A 129 -5.76 -3.59 -3.73
N MET A 130 -6.43 -4.61 -4.29
CA MET A 130 -5.89 -5.96 -4.50
C MET A 130 -5.19 -6.54 -3.26
N VAL A 131 -5.79 -6.35 -2.10
CA VAL A 131 -5.23 -6.71 -0.78
C VAL A 131 -5.08 -8.23 -0.67
N PRO A 132 -3.85 -8.74 -0.57
CA PRO A 132 -3.61 -10.18 -0.55
C PRO A 132 -3.86 -10.80 0.83
N VAL A 133 -3.62 -10.02 1.88
CA VAL A 133 -3.67 -10.45 3.28
C VAL A 133 -3.81 -9.22 4.18
N THR A 134 -4.25 -9.36 5.42
CA THR A 134 -4.17 -8.30 6.44
C THR A 134 -2.70 -7.99 6.80
N SER A 135 -2.43 -6.83 7.40
CA SER A 135 -1.10 -6.20 7.51
C SER A 135 -0.53 -5.72 6.17
N TYR A 136 -1.39 -5.54 5.16
CA TYR A 136 -1.00 -4.92 3.90
C TYR A 136 -1.02 -3.40 4.04
N VAL A 137 0.10 -2.79 3.65
CA VAL A 137 0.25 -1.33 3.58
C VAL A 137 0.43 -0.95 2.12
N VAL A 138 -0.29 0.06 1.67
CA VAL A 138 -0.06 0.75 0.40
C VAL A 138 0.14 2.23 0.66
N ILE A 139 1.16 2.82 0.02
CA ILE A 139 1.39 4.26 0.06
C ILE A 139 1.26 4.79 -1.36
N LEU A 140 0.44 5.81 -1.49
CA LEU A 140 0.23 6.56 -2.72
C LEU A 140 0.99 7.88 -2.62
N ASP A 141 1.61 8.31 -3.72
CA ASP A 141 2.25 9.62 -3.83
C ASP A 141 1.22 10.77 -3.97
N GLY A 142 1.71 11.99 -4.11
CA GLY A 142 0.86 13.19 -4.26
C GLY A 142 -0.03 13.17 -5.50
N GLU A 143 0.33 12.43 -6.52
CA GLU A 143 -0.48 12.25 -7.74
C GLU A 143 -1.41 11.03 -7.67
N GLY A 144 -1.47 10.33 -6.54
CA GLY A 144 -2.29 9.14 -6.34
C GLY A 144 -1.75 7.88 -7.00
N ARG A 145 -0.44 7.82 -7.34
CA ARG A 145 0.21 6.61 -7.85
C ARG A 145 0.72 5.77 -6.69
N VAL A 146 0.63 4.46 -6.84
CA VAL A 146 1.21 3.52 -5.89
C VAL A 146 2.73 3.68 -5.86
N ALA A 147 3.27 4.15 -4.75
CA ALA A 147 4.70 4.34 -4.54
C ALA A 147 5.33 3.24 -3.66
N TYR A 148 4.51 2.56 -2.87
CA TYR A 148 4.94 1.46 -2.01
C TYR A 148 3.80 0.48 -1.75
N THR A 149 4.13 -0.80 -1.70
CA THR A 149 3.28 -1.86 -1.15
C THR A 149 4.11 -2.79 -0.27
N GLY A 150 3.54 -3.22 0.84
CA GLY A 150 4.20 -4.14 1.76
C GLY A 150 3.20 -5.00 2.52
N VAL A 151 3.66 -6.14 2.99
CA VAL A 151 2.91 -7.08 3.84
C VAL A 151 3.76 -7.49 5.03
N ASP A 152 3.11 -8.04 6.05
CA ASP A 152 3.79 -8.54 7.25
C ASP A 152 4.32 -7.44 8.19
N THR A 153 5.27 -7.79 9.05
CA THR A 153 5.81 -6.93 10.10
C THR A 153 7.13 -6.26 9.72
N GLU A 154 7.87 -6.83 8.78
CA GLU A 154 9.17 -6.31 8.33
C GLU A 154 9.01 -5.39 7.12
N GLN A 155 8.34 -4.25 7.33
CA GLN A 155 8.07 -3.26 6.29
C GLN A 155 8.89 -1.98 6.53
N ASP A 156 9.61 -1.50 5.51
CA ASP A 156 10.34 -0.21 5.56
C ASP A 156 9.38 0.97 5.27
N ILE A 157 8.35 1.12 6.12
CA ILE A 157 7.31 2.15 5.96
C ILE A 157 7.90 3.55 6.04
N ARG A 158 8.69 3.85 7.08
CA ARG A 158 9.29 5.19 7.25
C ARG A 158 10.32 5.49 6.17
N GLY A 159 11.09 4.50 5.72
CA GLY A 159 12.00 4.67 4.59
C GLY A 159 11.27 4.99 3.28
N ALA A 160 10.14 4.32 3.02
CA ALA A 160 9.28 4.61 1.87
C ALA A 160 8.69 6.02 1.96
N LEU A 161 8.15 6.41 3.12
CA LEU A 161 7.60 7.74 3.34
C LEU A 161 8.64 8.85 3.15
N ARG A 162 9.88 8.68 3.68
CA ARG A 162 10.96 9.65 3.46
C ARG A 162 11.27 9.87 1.99
N ARG A 163 11.26 8.81 1.18
CA ARG A 163 11.47 8.93 -0.28
C ARG A 163 10.33 9.71 -0.93
N ILE A 164 9.09 9.34 -0.66
CA ILE A 164 7.88 9.93 -1.25
C ILE A 164 7.77 11.43 -0.92
N VAL A 165 7.97 11.80 0.35
CA VAL A 165 7.88 13.20 0.79
C VAL A 165 9.00 14.05 0.17
N ARG A 166 10.23 13.53 0.14
CA ARG A 166 11.37 14.22 -0.50
C ARG A 166 11.13 14.42 -2.00
N ASP A 167 10.67 13.39 -2.70
CA ASP A 167 10.45 13.43 -4.14
C ASP A 167 9.32 14.40 -4.49
N GLY A 168 8.25 14.45 -3.66
CA GLY A 168 7.18 15.45 -3.79
C GLY A 168 7.63 16.89 -3.57
N GLN A 169 8.62 17.12 -2.69
CA GLN A 169 9.19 18.46 -2.45
C GLN A 169 10.16 18.90 -3.57
N SER A 170 10.71 17.95 -4.32
CA SER A 170 11.67 18.19 -5.39
C SER A 170 11.01 18.41 -6.76
N ALA A 171 9.71 18.13 -6.90
CA ALA A 171 8.96 18.38 -8.12
C ALA A 171 8.79 19.90 -8.28
N PRO A 172 9.26 20.52 -9.40
CA PRO A 172 9.03 21.94 -9.65
C PRO A 172 7.53 22.20 -9.69
N GLY A 173 7.06 23.14 -8.88
CA GLY A 173 5.65 23.49 -8.79
C GLY A 173 5.09 23.85 -10.18
N SER A 174 4.03 23.13 -10.57
CA SER A 174 3.24 23.40 -11.76
C SER A 174 2.33 24.61 -11.54
#